data_6a6b8d447a96100eed3991ffdd1ecaf5
#
_entry.id   6a6b8d447a96100eed3991ffdd1ecaf5
#
_cell.length_a   1.000
_cell.length_b   1.000
_cell.length_c   1.000
_cell.angle_alpha   90.00
_cell.angle_beta   90.00
_cell.angle_gamma   90.00
#
_symmetry.space_group_name_H-M   'P 1'
#
loop_
_entity.id
_entity.type
_entity.pdbx_description
1 polymer ?
#
loop_
_entity_poly.entity_id
_entity_poly.type
_entity_poly.pdbx_seq_one_letter_code
_entity_poly.pdbx_strand_id
1 'polypeptide(L)'
;DIGDQHKQVYFSDKIKDSLIDLMNRYVEDKKYNFARFVKAIVVIISRAQHIKEKNRVEVGNWSGNDTIWRTVKDLNQIISRSDKNGIMKTLVQRRMLCIGDMVYGGSGEGPLSPKQVKSGCLIVSDDPLKFDAVCASLMGFDYKRIPTIKNLWGGAEITISSNDTCINGKELGDIRKNMQGRYKPANGWELLENMD
;
A
#
# COMPACT_ATOMS: atom_id res chain seq x y z
N ASP A 1 -0.27 -15.38 -17.76
CA ASP A 1 0.13 -16.56 -16.95
C ASP A 1 1.50 -16.36 -16.28
N ILE A 2 1.57 -15.38 -15.39
CA ILE A 2 2.74 -15.16 -14.54
C ILE A 2 2.44 -15.64 -13.10
N GLY A 3 1.26 -16.21 -12.89
CA GLY A 3 0.75 -16.60 -11.56
C GLY A 3 1.35 -17.88 -10.96
N ASP A 4 2.02 -18.71 -11.75
CA ASP A 4 2.49 -20.04 -11.32
C ASP A 4 4.02 -20.18 -11.29
N GLN A 5 4.73 -19.12 -10.98
CA GLN A 5 6.14 -19.28 -10.64
C GLN A 5 6.25 -19.98 -9.29
N HIS A 6 6.52 -21.26 -9.36
CA HIS A 6 6.81 -22.24 -8.34
C HIS A 6 7.14 -21.65 -6.97
N LYS A 7 6.23 -21.86 -6.02
CA LYS A 7 6.46 -21.72 -4.59
C LYS A 7 7.70 -22.58 -4.26
N GLN A 8 8.89 -22.01 -4.26
CA GLN A 8 10.04 -22.64 -3.63
C GLN A 8 9.77 -22.68 -2.13
N VAL A 9 9.12 -23.76 -1.67
CA VAL A 9 8.93 -24.02 -0.27
C VAL A 9 10.28 -24.43 0.27
N TYR A 10 10.98 -23.49 0.90
CA TYR A 10 12.24 -23.79 1.57
C TYR A 10 11.99 -24.74 2.73
N PHE A 11 12.95 -25.62 3.00
CA PHE A 11 12.90 -26.55 4.15
C PHE A 11 12.70 -25.79 5.47
N SER A 12 13.25 -24.60 5.58
CA SER A 12 13.06 -23.67 6.70
C SER A 12 11.62 -23.19 6.89
N ASP A 13 10.82 -23.07 5.82
CA ASP A 13 9.42 -22.67 5.92
C ASP A 13 8.57 -23.79 6.49
N LYS A 14 8.84 -25.04 6.09
CA LYS A 14 8.17 -26.22 6.68
C LYS A 14 8.44 -26.32 8.18
N ILE A 15 9.67 -26.07 8.62
CA ILE A 15 10.01 -26.05 10.03
C ILE A 15 9.26 -24.92 10.76
N LYS A 16 9.22 -23.75 10.17
CA LYS A 16 8.54 -22.59 10.76
C LYS A 16 7.03 -22.84 10.90
N ASP A 17 6.40 -23.39 9.87
CA ASP A 17 4.96 -23.71 9.90
C ASP A 17 4.67 -24.77 10.98
N SER A 18 5.48 -25.81 11.08
CA SER A 18 5.36 -26.83 12.14
C SER A 18 5.54 -26.25 13.55
N LEU A 19 6.43 -25.26 13.71
CA LEU A 19 6.62 -24.59 15.00
C LEU A 19 5.45 -23.65 15.33
N ILE A 20 4.85 -23.00 14.32
CA ILE A 20 3.64 -22.17 14.51
C ILE A 20 2.47 -23.05 14.93
N ASP A 21 2.28 -24.20 14.29
CA ASP A 21 1.23 -25.17 14.69
C ASP A 21 1.44 -25.68 16.11
N LEU A 22 2.68 -25.97 16.46
CA LEU A 22 3.04 -26.38 17.83
C LEU A 22 2.75 -25.26 18.83
N MET A 23 3.10 -24.03 18.51
CA MET A 23 2.80 -22.86 19.34
C MET A 23 1.29 -22.69 19.57
N ASN A 24 0.49 -22.84 18.52
CA ASN A 24 -0.96 -22.72 18.61
C ASN A 24 -1.57 -23.81 19.54
N ARG A 25 -1.10 -25.06 19.42
CA ARG A 25 -1.51 -26.15 20.34
C ARG A 25 -1.18 -25.83 21.81
N TYR A 26 0.01 -25.27 22.08
CA TYR A 26 0.35 -24.88 23.46
C TYR A 26 -0.44 -23.68 23.98
N VAL A 27 -0.89 -22.77 23.09
CA VAL A 27 -1.80 -21.70 23.46
C VAL A 27 -3.20 -22.28 23.81
N GLU A 28 -3.71 -23.21 23.01
CA GLU A 28 -4.98 -23.91 23.28
C GLU A 28 -4.92 -24.68 24.61
N ASP A 29 -3.80 -25.35 24.88
CA ASP A 29 -3.54 -26.05 26.15
C ASP A 29 -3.26 -25.12 27.35
N LYS A 30 -3.35 -23.79 27.17
CA LYS A 30 -3.06 -22.76 28.19
C LYS A 30 -1.64 -22.81 28.76
N LYS A 31 -0.68 -23.42 28.04
CA LYS A 31 0.74 -23.51 28.40
C LYS A 31 1.53 -22.32 27.87
N TYR A 32 1.16 -21.12 28.25
CA TYR A 32 1.68 -19.86 27.68
C TYR A 32 3.19 -19.68 27.76
N ASN A 33 3.85 -20.18 28.81
CA ASN A 33 5.31 -20.05 28.93
C ASN A 33 6.05 -20.84 27.83
N PHE A 34 5.54 -22.01 27.49
CA PHE A 34 6.11 -22.83 26.44
C PHE A 34 5.79 -22.26 25.05
N ALA A 35 4.57 -21.76 24.85
CA ALA A 35 4.19 -21.05 23.63
C ALA A 35 5.11 -19.82 23.39
N ARG A 36 5.43 -19.07 24.44
CA ARG A 36 6.38 -17.93 24.33
C ARG A 36 7.79 -18.36 23.93
N PHE A 37 8.26 -19.50 24.45
CA PHE A 37 9.56 -20.05 24.06
C PHE A 37 9.57 -20.46 22.58
N VAL A 38 8.55 -21.19 22.11
CA VAL A 38 8.40 -21.58 20.69
C VAL A 38 8.31 -20.33 19.81
N LYS A 39 7.56 -19.30 20.22
CA LYS A 39 7.49 -18.01 19.52
C LYS A 39 8.87 -17.36 19.37
N ALA A 40 9.69 -17.39 20.42
CA ALA A 40 11.05 -16.83 20.34
C ALA A 40 11.91 -17.57 19.29
N ILE A 41 11.80 -18.89 19.19
CA ILE A 41 12.48 -19.69 18.16
C ILE A 41 11.98 -19.31 16.76
N VAL A 42 10.68 -19.19 16.55
CA VAL A 42 10.08 -18.76 15.28
C VAL A 42 10.62 -17.39 14.87
N VAL A 43 10.68 -16.44 15.80
CA VAL A 43 11.23 -15.10 15.55
C VAL A 43 12.70 -15.13 15.15
N ILE A 44 13.52 -15.97 15.81
CA ILE A 44 14.95 -16.12 15.48
C ILE A 44 15.10 -16.70 14.06
N ILE A 45 14.37 -17.76 13.74
CA ILE A 45 14.38 -18.36 12.40
C ILE A 45 13.93 -17.34 11.34
N SER A 46 12.84 -16.62 11.60
CA SER A 46 12.32 -15.59 10.68
C SER A 46 13.33 -14.45 10.46
N ARG A 47 14.04 -14.02 11.51
CA ARG A 47 15.10 -13.00 11.37
C ARG A 47 16.28 -13.51 10.56
N ALA A 48 16.71 -14.76 10.79
CA ALA A 48 17.80 -15.38 10.02
C ALA A 48 17.44 -15.54 8.54
N GLN A 49 16.18 -15.87 8.24
CA GLN A 49 15.65 -15.91 6.88
C GLN A 49 15.59 -14.51 6.25
N HIS A 50 15.15 -13.50 7.00
CA HIS A 50 15.03 -12.13 6.49
C HIS A 50 16.39 -11.52 6.09
N ILE A 51 17.47 -11.96 6.69
CA ILE A 51 18.84 -11.57 6.30
C ILE A 51 19.25 -12.22 4.98
N LYS A 52 18.72 -13.41 4.66
CA LYS A 52 19.04 -14.16 3.43
C LYS A 52 18.13 -13.86 2.24
N GLU A 53 16.90 -13.44 2.48
CA GLU A 53 15.89 -13.27 1.44
C GLU A 53 15.40 -11.83 1.37
N LYS A 54 15.89 -11.08 0.37
CA LYS A 54 15.35 -9.75 0.04
C LYS A 54 13.94 -9.80 -0.55
N ASN A 55 13.50 -10.95 -1.04
CA ASN A 55 12.23 -11.11 -1.77
C ASN A 55 11.34 -12.14 -1.06
N ARG A 56 10.21 -11.71 -0.49
CA ARG A 56 9.19 -12.59 0.09
C ARG A 56 8.07 -12.85 -0.90
N VAL A 57 8.12 -13.99 -1.58
CA VAL A 57 7.10 -14.41 -2.55
C VAL A 57 5.71 -14.53 -1.89
N GLU A 58 5.65 -15.00 -0.63
CA GLU A 58 4.41 -15.24 0.11
C GLU A 58 3.54 -13.98 0.33
N VAL A 59 4.17 -12.82 0.41
CA VAL A 59 3.47 -11.53 0.60
C VAL A 59 3.46 -10.69 -0.68
N GLY A 60 3.81 -11.29 -1.83
CA GLY A 60 3.88 -10.58 -3.09
C GLY A 60 5.11 -9.69 -3.26
N ASN A 61 6.07 -9.75 -2.35
CA ASN A 61 7.26 -8.92 -2.38
C ASN A 61 8.43 -9.65 -3.06
N TRP A 62 8.35 -9.80 -4.37
CA TRP A 62 9.44 -10.33 -5.20
C TRP A 62 9.76 -9.37 -6.34
N SER A 63 10.99 -9.42 -6.80
CA SER A 63 11.43 -8.60 -7.94
C SER A 63 10.64 -8.93 -9.20
N GLY A 64 10.06 -7.91 -9.81
CA GLY A 64 9.23 -8.05 -11.02
C GLY A 64 7.75 -8.33 -10.75
N ASN A 65 7.27 -8.32 -9.51
CA ASN A 65 5.84 -8.36 -9.25
C ASN A 65 5.16 -7.11 -9.81
N ASP A 66 4.22 -7.33 -10.73
CA ASP A 66 3.48 -6.29 -11.46
C ASP A 66 1.96 -6.52 -11.39
N THR A 67 1.46 -7.05 -10.27
CA THR A 67 0.06 -7.51 -10.16
C THR A 67 -0.85 -6.53 -9.43
N ILE A 68 -0.37 -5.81 -8.42
CA ILE A 68 -1.21 -4.98 -7.54
C ILE A 68 -2.00 -3.92 -8.31
N TRP A 69 -1.36 -3.20 -9.21
CA TRP A 69 -2.04 -2.15 -9.98
C TRP A 69 -3.16 -2.71 -10.88
N ARG A 70 -3.00 -3.95 -11.39
CA ARG A 70 -4.01 -4.64 -12.20
C ARG A 70 -5.24 -4.97 -11.35
N THR A 71 -5.01 -5.53 -10.16
CA THR A 71 -6.07 -5.81 -9.20
C THR A 71 -6.81 -4.53 -8.79
N VAL A 72 -6.08 -3.45 -8.50
CA VAL A 72 -6.69 -2.14 -8.18
C VAL A 72 -7.53 -1.64 -9.33
N LYS A 73 -7.05 -1.76 -10.59
CA LYS A 73 -7.80 -1.40 -11.79
C LYS A 73 -9.11 -2.17 -11.90
N ASP A 74 -9.03 -3.50 -11.81
CA ASP A 74 -10.21 -4.36 -11.96
C ASP A 74 -11.24 -4.09 -10.86
N LEU A 75 -10.82 -3.95 -9.62
CA LEU A 75 -11.71 -3.61 -8.50
C LEU A 75 -12.38 -2.26 -8.69
N ASN A 76 -11.65 -1.23 -9.12
CA ASN A 76 -12.24 0.08 -9.41
C ASN A 76 -13.25 0.02 -10.56
N GLN A 77 -12.98 -0.75 -11.60
CA GLN A 77 -13.94 -0.95 -12.70
C GLN A 77 -15.20 -1.68 -12.21
N ILE A 78 -15.05 -2.73 -11.42
CA ILE A 78 -16.17 -3.48 -10.85
C ILE A 78 -17.02 -2.55 -9.98
N ILE A 79 -16.41 -1.82 -9.05
CA ILE A 79 -17.13 -0.91 -8.15
C ILE A 79 -17.86 0.18 -8.91
N SER A 80 -17.22 0.79 -9.91
CA SER A 80 -17.79 1.94 -10.63
C SER A 80 -18.80 1.55 -11.72
N ARG A 81 -18.63 0.40 -12.37
CA ARG A 81 -19.35 0.05 -13.61
C ARG A 81 -20.31 -1.11 -13.51
N SER A 82 -20.27 -1.94 -12.46
CA SER A 82 -21.27 -3.01 -12.31
C SER A 82 -22.61 -2.45 -11.86
N ASP A 83 -23.68 -2.96 -12.45
CA ASP A 83 -25.05 -2.64 -12.05
C ASP A 83 -25.45 -3.39 -10.76
N LYS A 84 -26.69 -3.23 -10.31
CA LYS A 84 -27.22 -3.88 -9.10
C LYS A 84 -27.24 -5.42 -9.17
N ASN A 85 -27.14 -5.99 -10.36
CA ASN A 85 -27.09 -7.44 -10.58
C ASN A 85 -25.65 -7.96 -10.78
N GLY A 86 -24.64 -7.10 -10.62
CA GLY A 86 -23.23 -7.46 -10.82
C GLY A 86 -22.79 -7.50 -12.28
N ILE A 87 -23.63 -7.04 -13.23
CA ILE A 87 -23.30 -7.03 -14.66
C ILE A 87 -22.51 -5.78 -14.99
N MET A 88 -21.34 -5.94 -15.61
CA MET A 88 -20.47 -4.85 -16.04
C MET A 88 -21.12 -4.04 -17.18
N LYS A 89 -21.11 -2.72 -17.06
CA LYS A 89 -21.61 -1.76 -18.05
C LYS A 89 -20.46 -0.92 -18.61
N THR A 90 -20.67 -0.38 -19.81
CA THR A 90 -19.73 0.57 -20.43
C THR A 90 -19.71 1.93 -19.71
N LEU A 91 -20.87 2.36 -19.21
CA LEU A 91 -21.00 3.61 -18.48
C LEU A 91 -20.85 3.40 -16.97
N VAL A 92 -20.37 4.43 -16.29
CA VAL A 92 -20.30 4.47 -14.82
C VAL A 92 -21.72 4.38 -14.24
N GLN A 93 -21.91 3.47 -13.31
CA GLN A 93 -23.18 3.16 -12.65
C GLN A 93 -23.31 3.79 -11.26
N ARG A 94 -22.19 4.19 -10.65
CA ARG A 94 -22.16 4.74 -9.29
C ARG A 94 -21.30 5.98 -9.24
N ARG A 95 -21.78 6.98 -8.52
CA ARG A 95 -20.95 8.09 -8.09
C ARG A 95 -20.14 7.64 -6.88
N MET A 96 -18.89 8.02 -6.82
CA MET A 96 -18.00 7.75 -5.70
C MET A 96 -17.65 9.06 -5.00
N LEU A 97 -17.42 8.98 -3.70
CA LEU A 97 -16.88 10.06 -2.89
C LEU A 97 -15.73 9.49 -2.08
N CYS A 98 -14.52 9.98 -2.34
CA CYS A 98 -13.32 9.64 -1.62
C CYS A 98 -13.08 10.70 -0.55
N ILE A 99 -12.88 10.29 0.69
CA ILE A 99 -12.56 11.17 1.80
C ILE A 99 -11.29 10.65 2.45
N GLY A 100 -10.25 11.47 2.52
CA GLY A 100 -8.98 11.15 3.15
C GLY A 100 -8.73 12.04 4.35
N ASP A 101 -8.51 11.41 5.50
CA ASP A 101 -8.01 12.07 6.68
C ASP A 101 -6.49 12.12 6.63
N MET A 102 -5.94 13.31 6.40
CA MET A 102 -4.52 13.60 6.46
C MET A 102 -4.19 14.57 7.60
N VAL A 103 -4.96 14.59 8.69
CA VAL A 103 -4.61 15.41 9.86
C VAL A 103 -3.30 14.92 10.45
N TYR A 104 -3.17 13.61 10.62
CA TYR A 104 -1.92 12.93 10.94
C TYR A 104 -1.69 11.74 10.02
N GLY A 105 -0.52 11.64 9.44
CA GLY A 105 -0.13 10.52 8.57
C GLY A 105 1.10 9.78 9.08
N GLY A 106 1.32 8.60 8.55
CA GLY A 106 2.50 7.78 8.80
C GLY A 106 3.54 7.92 7.68
N SER A 107 4.79 8.12 8.04
CA SER A 107 5.92 8.29 7.12
C SER A 107 6.94 7.18 7.32
N GLY A 108 7.55 6.68 6.26
CA GLY A 108 8.57 5.64 6.29
C GLY A 108 7.98 4.24 6.35
N GLU A 109 8.41 3.42 7.29
CA GLU A 109 8.10 1.98 7.39
C GLU A 109 6.67 1.71 7.92
N GLY A 110 5.67 2.24 7.25
CA GLY A 110 4.27 1.90 7.54
C GLY A 110 3.89 0.50 7.03
N PRO A 111 2.87 -0.14 7.61
CA PRO A 111 2.10 0.30 8.80
C PRO A 111 2.75 -0.08 10.13
N LEU A 112 3.87 -0.82 10.13
CA LEU A 112 4.42 -1.44 11.34
C LEU A 112 5.24 -0.48 12.22
N SER A 113 5.92 0.49 11.61
CA SER A 113 6.80 1.44 12.33
C SER A 113 6.84 2.82 11.67
N PRO A 114 5.68 3.46 11.40
CA PRO A 114 5.66 4.77 10.77
C PRO A 114 6.08 5.86 11.76
N LYS A 115 6.70 6.92 11.22
CA LYS A 115 6.89 8.17 11.95
C LYS A 115 5.71 9.09 11.68
N GLN A 116 5.19 9.71 12.72
CA GLN A 116 4.06 10.62 12.61
C GLN A 116 4.45 11.91 11.87
N VAL A 117 3.60 12.30 10.92
CA VAL A 117 3.65 13.61 10.22
C VAL A 117 2.32 14.30 10.39
N LYS A 118 2.34 15.56 10.82
CA LYS A 118 1.14 16.40 10.94
C LYS A 118 0.94 17.16 9.63
N SER A 119 -0.03 16.75 8.85
CA SER A 119 -0.39 17.40 7.58
C SER A 119 -1.53 18.41 7.77
N GLY A 120 -2.46 18.14 8.68
CA GLY A 120 -3.50 19.08 9.07
C GLY A 120 -4.57 19.33 8.00
N CYS A 121 -4.81 18.39 7.09
CA CYS A 121 -5.78 18.55 6.02
C CYS A 121 -6.72 17.36 5.89
N LEU A 122 -7.90 17.64 5.32
CA LEU A 122 -8.85 16.66 4.82
C LEU A 122 -8.94 16.80 3.30
N ILE A 123 -8.98 15.69 2.59
CA ILE A 123 -9.06 15.65 1.13
C ILE A 123 -10.39 15.00 0.74
N VAL A 124 -11.09 15.59 -0.21
CA VAL A 124 -12.35 15.06 -0.75
C VAL A 124 -12.28 15.11 -2.27
N SER A 125 -12.69 14.03 -2.93
CA SER A 125 -12.78 13.96 -4.39
C SER A 125 -13.90 13.00 -4.82
N ASP A 126 -14.50 13.25 -5.96
CA ASP A 126 -15.40 12.32 -6.64
C ASP A 126 -14.69 11.40 -7.65
N ASP A 127 -13.39 11.59 -7.82
CA ASP A 127 -12.52 10.77 -8.67
C ASP A 127 -11.41 10.13 -7.81
N PRO A 128 -11.44 8.79 -7.60
CA PRO A 128 -10.48 8.11 -6.76
C PRO A 128 -9.05 8.20 -7.29
N LEU A 129 -8.87 8.29 -8.61
CA LEU A 129 -7.54 8.35 -9.21
C LEU A 129 -6.90 9.73 -9.04
N LYS A 130 -7.68 10.79 -9.22
CA LYS A 130 -7.25 12.16 -8.90
C LYS A 130 -6.98 12.30 -7.40
N PHE A 131 -7.81 11.67 -6.57
CA PHE A 131 -7.61 11.64 -5.12
C PHE A 131 -6.24 11.08 -4.75
N ASP A 132 -5.88 9.90 -5.26
CA ASP A 132 -4.59 9.26 -4.98
C ASP A 132 -3.41 10.09 -5.51
N ALA A 133 -3.56 10.67 -6.69
CA ALA A 133 -2.51 11.51 -7.29
C ALA A 133 -2.27 12.79 -6.47
N VAL A 134 -3.33 13.42 -5.95
CA VAL A 134 -3.23 14.58 -5.05
C VAL A 134 -2.60 14.19 -3.73
N CYS A 135 -3.01 13.07 -3.13
CA CYS A 135 -2.41 12.56 -1.89
C CYS A 135 -0.90 12.31 -2.07
N ALA A 136 -0.51 11.63 -3.15
CA ALA A 136 0.90 11.39 -3.46
C ALA A 136 1.69 12.70 -3.61
N SER A 137 1.14 13.69 -4.33
CA SER A 137 1.76 15.00 -4.50
C SER A 137 1.92 15.75 -3.19
N LEU A 138 0.90 15.74 -2.31
CA LEU A 138 0.98 16.35 -0.99
C LEU A 138 2.06 15.70 -0.14
N MET A 139 2.21 14.37 -0.23
CA MET A 139 3.25 13.63 0.47
C MET A 139 4.66 13.89 -0.10
N GLY A 140 4.77 14.51 -1.27
CA GLY A 140 6.05 14.79 -1.93
C GLY A 140 6.53 13.66 -2.84
N PHE A 141 5.62 12.79 -3.26
CA PHE A 141 5.94 11.70 -4.18
C PHE A 141 5.55 12.06 -5.62
N ASP A 142 6.33 11.58 -6.57
CA ASP A 142 6.00 11.67 -7.99
C ASP A 142 4.91 10.64 -8.33
N TYR A 143 3.66 11.09 -8.35
CA TYR A 143 2.51 10.23 -8.67
C TYR A 143 2.59 9.59 -10.08
N LYS A 144 3.31 10.22 -11.02
CA LYS A 144 3.54 9.68 -12.38
C LYS A 144 4.41 8.42 -12.37
N ARG A 145 5.14 8.17 -11.29
CA ARG A 145 6.00 6.99 -11.12
C ARG A 145 5.33 5.88 -10.32
N ILE A 146 4.22 6.15 -9.65
CA ILE A 146 3.48 5.18 -8.85
C ILE A 146 2.65 4.27 -9.79
N PRO A 147 2.92 2.95 -9.86
CA PRO A 147 2.28 2.07 -10.84
C PRO A 147 0.75 2.03 -10.74
N THR A 148 0.19 2.07 -9.54
CA THR A 148 -1.26 2.10 -9.30
C THR A 148 -1.92 3.36 -9.84
N ILE A 149 -1.21 4.47 -9.91
CA ILE A 149 -1.71 5.72 -10.47
C ILE A 149 -1.41 5.76 -11.98
N LYS A 150 -0.15 5.60 -12.36
CA LYS A 150 0.31 5.68 -13.75
C LYS A 150 -0.45 4.76 -14.70
N ASN A 151 -0.64 3.50 -14.32
CA ASN A 151 -1.21 2.48 -15.20
C ASN A 151 -2.75 2.50 -15.26
N LEU A 152 -3.40 3.16 -14.30
CA LEU A 152 -4.88 3.29 -14.30
C LEU A 152 -5.38 4.37 -15.25
N TRP A 153 -4.55 5.31 -15.64
CA TRP A 153 -4.94 6.43 -16.51
C TRP A 153 -4.99 6.11 -18.02
N GLY A 154 -4.76 4.85 -18.38
CA GLY A 154 -4.91 4.41 -19.79
C GLY A 154 -3.92 5.04 -20.77
N GLY A 155 -2.76 5.55 -20.27
CA GLY A 155 -1.73 6.19 -21.10
C GLY A 155 -1.97 7.68 -21.37
N ALA A 156 -3.08 8.27 -20.93
CA ALA A 156 -3.27 9.72 -20.96
C ALA A 156 -2.32 10.37 -19.92
N GLU A 157 -1.78 11.53 -20.25
CA GLU A 157 -0.94 12.26 -19.31
C GLU A 157 -1.81 12.82 -18.18
N ILE A 158 -1.51 12.40 -16.94
CA ILE A 158 -2.16 12.95 -15.77
C ILE A 158 -1.56 14.32 -15.52
N THR A 159 -2.35 15.35 -15.73
CA THR A 159 -1.97 16.69 -15.30
C THR A 159 -2.89 17.06 -14.13
N ILE A 160 -2.31 17.13 -12.94
CA ILE A 160 -2.96 17.82 -11.83
C ILE A 160 -2.64 19.29 -12.04
N SER A 161 -3.60 20.02 -12.60
CA SER A 161 -3.49 21.47 -12.70
C SER A 161 -3.65 22.08 -11.31
N SER A 162 -2.87 23.12 -11.02
CA SER A 162 -3.05 23.94 -9.81
C SER A 162 -4.49 24.47 -9.68
N ASN A 163 -5.18 24.65 -10.81
CA ASN A 163 -6.56 25.12 -10.87
C ASN A 163 -7.60 24.02 -10.57
N ASP A 164 -7.24 22.73 -10.75
CA ASP A 164 -8.13 21.60 -10.51
C ASP A 164 -8.11 21.14 -9.04
N THR A 165 -7.19 21.67 -8.23
CA THR A 165 -6.95 21.20 -6.88
C THR A 165 -7.09 22.34 -5.89
N CYS A 166 -8.33 22.73 -5.60
CA CYS A 166 -8.64 23.65 -4.51
C CYS A 166 -8.88 22.85 -3.23
N ILE A 167 -7.91 22.85 -2.33
CA ILE A 167 -8.12 22.37 -0.96
C ILE A 167 -8.33 23.63 -0.08
N ASN A 168 -9.58 23.89 0.32
CA ASN A 168 -9.96 25.09 1.06
C ASN A 168 -9.55 26.42 0.39
N GLY A 169 -9.57 26.47 -0.94
CA GLY A 169 -9.20 27.67 -1.71
C GLY A 169 -7.69 27.95 -1.78
N LYS A 170 -6.84 27.01 -1.34
CA LYS A 170 -5.39 27.16 -1.40
C LYS A 170 -4.81 26.25 -2.48
N GLU A 171 -3.74 26.69 -3.14
CA GLU A 171 -3.00 25.86 -4.07
C GLU A 171 -2.28 24.72 -3.35
N LEU A 172 -2.09 23.59 -4.06
CA LEU A 172 -1.41 22.40 -3.56
C LEU A 172 -0.01 22.73 -2.99
N GLY A 173 0.75 23.58 -3.67
CA GLY A 173 2.08 24.00 -3.24
C GLY A 173 2.08 24.75 -1.91
N ASP A 174 1.06 25.57 -1.65
CA ASP A 174 0.95 26.33 -0.41
C ASP A 174 0.57 25.44 0.78
N ILE A 175 -0.26 24.43 0.53
CA ILE A 175 -0.60 23.44 1.57
C ILE A 175 0.66 22.66 1.96
N ARG A 176 1.43 22.20 0.96
CA ARG A 176 2.67 21.45 1.18
C ARG A 176 3.71 22.24 1.98
N LYS A 177 3.85 23.53 1.73
CA LYS A 177 4.74 24.43 2.50
C LYS A 177 4.33 24.57 3.95
N ASN A 178 3.04 24.50 4.24
CA ASN A 178 2.48 24.66 5.59
C ASN A 178 2.39 23.35 6.41
N MET A 179 2.72 22.21 5.79
CA MET A 179 2.73 20.93 6.51
C MET A 179 3.88 20.85 7.50
N GLN A 180 3.58 20.35 8.71
CA GLN A 180 4.59 20.13 9.74
C GLN A 180 5.23 18.74 9.57
N GLY A 181 6.34 18.71 8.86
CA GLY A 181 7.10 17.50 8.54
C GLY A 181 7.02 17.11 7.08
N ARG A 182 7.87 16.15 6.70
CA ARG A 182 7.92 15.58 5.36
C ARG A 182 7.67 14.09 5.42
N TYR A 183 6.91 13.59 4.48
CA TYR A 183 6.81 12.16 4.28
C TYR A 183 8.10 11.64 3.64
N LYS A 184 8.53 10.50 4.12
CA LYS A 184 9.63 9.72 3.55
C LYS A 184 9.07 8.42 3.00
N PRO A 185 9.58 7.92 1.89
CA PRO A 185 9.20 6.61 1.39
C PRO A 185 9.67 5.51 2.36
N ALA A 186 9.08 4.33 2.26
CA ALA A 186 9.63 3.13 2.86
C ALA A 186 10.93 2.73 2.14
N ASN A 187 11.78 1.94 2.80
CA ASN A 187 13.03 1.44 2.20
C ASN A 187 12.76 0.73 0.86
N GLY A 188 13.52 1.11 -0.16
CA GLY A 188 13.39 0.60 -1.52
C GLY A 188 12.40 1.37 -2.40
N TRP A 189 11.77 2.43 -1.88
CA TRP A 189 10.82 3.29 -2.60
C TRP A 189 11.35 4.72 -2.82
N GLU A 190 12.65 4.94 -2.59
CA GLU A 190 13.31 6.25 -2.67
C GLU A 190 13.18 6.90 -4.06
N LEU A 191 13.05 6.06 -5.11
CA LEU A 191 12.85 6.52 -6.48
C LEU A 191 11.52 7.25 -6.71
N LEU A 192 10.59 7.19 -5.77
CA LEU A 192 9.29 7.88 -5.85
C LEU A 192 9.34 9.32 -5.29
N GLU A 193 10.41 9.71 -4.59
CA GLU A 193 10.56 11.09 -4.14
C GLU A 193 10.68 12.05 -5.34
N ASN A 194 9.94 13.16 -5.27
CA ASN A 194 10.20 14.29 -6.17
C ASN A 194 11.58 14.86 -5.84
N MET A 195 12.43 14.95 -6.83
CA MET A 195 13.75 15.56 -6.71
C MET A 195 13.65 17.09 -6.94
N ASP A 196 12.77 17.76 -6.19
CA ASP A 196 12.64 19.23 -6.17
C ASP A 196 13.54 19.85 -5.10
#